data_4148b1a58dca5406372e3630b442fd9b
#
_entry.id   4148b1a58dca5406372e3630b442fd9b
#
_cell.length_a   1.000
_cell.length_b   1.000
_cell.length_c   1.000
_cell.angle_alpha   90.00
_cell.angle_beta   90.00
_cell.angle_gamma   90.00
#
_symmetry.space_group_name_H-M   'P 1'
#
loop_
_entity.id
_entity.type
_entity.pdbx_description
1 polymer ?
#
loop_
_entity_poly.entity_id
_entity_poly.type
_entity_poly.pdbx_seq_one_letter_code
_entity_poly.pdbx_strand_id
1 'polypeptide(L)'
;MPADRIITREQLACMLLPLADPALRWEGYDDEDCGDALRIAVGNGFLAPENRTGPEGHVSGAHAEVHAKGHVSGAHAYDHAPRLMPDGHVTRQEMATVAMQACGVNYRNASSTMPVCADAALVNNNYGTNVARALYFGFMSLEPDGCFKPRRPVTIGEAAGILNRVADFAGI
;
A
#
# COMPACT_ATOMS: atom_id res chain seq x y z
N MET A 1 2.59 -19.88 -6.66
CA MET A 1 1.57 -19.02 -7.28
C MET A 1 2.04 -18.57 -8.65
N PRO A 2 1.19 -18.52 -9.69
CA PRO A 2 1.60 -17.97 -10.99
C PRO A 2 1.89 -16.47 -10.87
N ALA A 3 3.09 -16.07 -11.30
CA ALA A 3 3.60 -14.70 -11.15
C ALA A 3 2.81 -13.63 -11.93
N ASP A 4 2.05 -14.05 -12.91
CA ASP A 4 1.22 -13.22 -13.79
C ASP A 4 -0.19 -12.93 -13.24
N ARG A 5 -0.60 -13.58 -12.14
CA ARG A 5 -1.87 -13.27 -11.49
C ARG A 5 -1.83 -11.91 -10.80
N ILE A 6 -2.96 -11.20 -10.88
CA ILE A 6 -3.16 -9.96 -10.13
C ILE A 6 -3.16 -10.27 -8.64
N ILE A 7 -2.41 -9.48 -7.85
CA ILE A 7 -2.31 -9.65 -6.41
C ILE A 7 -3.53 -9.04 -5.71
N THR A 8 -4.04 -9.73 -4.70
CA THR A 8 -5.06 -9.18 -3.78
C THR A 8 -4.38 -8.45 -2.61
N ARG A 9 -5.16 -7.62 -1.90
CA ARG A 9 -4.70 -6.89 -0.72
C ARG A 9 -4.25 -7.85 0.39
N GLU A 10 -4.97 -8.94 0.58
CA GLU A 10 -4.64 -9.97 1.54
C GLU A 10 -3.32 -10.67 1.20
N GLN A 11 -3.16 -11.08 -0.06
CA GLN A 11 -1.91 -11.69 -0.52
C GLN A 11 -0.71 -10.74 -0.36
N LEU A 12 -0.90 -9.45 -0.68
CA LEU A 12 0.15 -8.46 -0.47
C LEU A 12 0.46 -8.28 1.03
N ALA A 13 -0.55 -8.29 1.89
CA ALA A 13 -0.35 -8.20 3.34
C ALA A 13 0.51 -9.36 3.86
N CYS A 14 0.25 -10.60 3.42
CA CYS A 14 1.08 -11.76 3.77
C CYS A 14 2.53 -11.59 3.31
N MET A 15 2.78 -10.99 2.14
CA MET A 15 4.13 -10.71 1.66
C MET A 15 4.86 -9.61 2.45
N LEU A 16 4.11 -8.72 3.13
CA LEU A 16 4.66 -7.62 3.92
C LEU A 16 5.03 -8.04 5.35
N LEU A 17 4.47 -9.13 5.88
CA LEU A 17 4.71 -9.57 7.25
C LEU A 17 6.20 -9.73 7.59
N PRO A 18 7.02 -10.39 6.76
CA PRO A 18 8.45 -10.54 7.03
C PRO A 18 9.22 -9.21 7.05
N LEU A 19 8.72 -8.18 6.36
CA LEU A 19 9.31 -6.84 6.38
C LEU A 19 8.91 -6.05 7.64
N ALA A 20 7.73 -6.36 8.20
CA ALA A 20 7.24 -5.73 9.45
C ALA A 20 7.90 -6.35 10.69
N ASP A 21 8.07 -7.66 10.69
CA ASP A 21 8.71 -8.43 11.76
C ASP A 21 9.48 -9.63 11.17
N PRO A 22 10.82 -9.60 11.14
CA PRO A 22 11.63 -10.68 10.63
C PRO A 22 11.46 -12.03 11.36
N ALA A 23 10.86 -12.02 12.56
CA ALA A 23 10.53 -13.25 13.30
C ALA A 23 9.25 -13.92 12.75
N LEU A 24 8.42 -13.19 12.03
CA LEU A 24 7.26 -13.72 11.34
C LEU A 24 7.69 -14.34 10.01
N ARG A 25 8.33 -15.50 10.07
CA ARG A 25 8.64 -16.28 8.87
C ARG A 25 7.36 -16.89 8.34
N TRP A 26 7.10 -16.63 7.09
CA TRP A 26 5.99 -17.24 6.37
C TRP A 26 6.33 -18.71 6.06
N GLU A 27 5.77 -19.64 6.82
CA GLU A 27 5.99 -21.08 6.65
C GLU A 27 4.93 -21.78 5.78
N GLY A 28 4.10 -21.06 5.08
CA GLY A 28 3.08 -21.64 4.20
C GLY A 28 1.82 -20.81 4.17
N TYR A 29 1.13 -20.91 3.05
CA TYR A 29 -0.11 -20.22 2.81
C TYR A 29 -1.27 -21.11 3.25
N ASP A 30 -1.74 -20.92 4.48
CA ASP A 30 -3.06 -21.39 4.86
C ASP A 30 -4.01 -20.18 4.82
N ASP A 31 -5.10 -20.30 4.05
CA ASP A 31 -6.07 -19.22 3.78
C ASP A 31 -6.69 -18.61 5.06
N GLU A 32 -6.61 -19.34 6.20
CA GLU A 32 -7.16 -18.88 7.47
C GLU A 32 -6.32 -17.81 8.17
N ASP A 33 -5.00 -17.75 7.94
CA ASP A 33 -4.10 -16.82 8.63
C ASP A 33 -3.96 -15.44 7.93
N CYS A 34 -4.45 -15.33 6.71
CA CYS A 34 -4.29 -14.11 5.91
C CYS A 34 -5.12 -12.92 6.42
N GLY A 35 -6.24 -13.17 7.08
CA GLY A 35 -7.07 -12.10 7.64
C GLY A 35 -6.36 -11.27 8.72
N ASP A 36 -5.50 -11.89 9.53
CA ASP A 36 -4.70 -11.21 10.53
C ASP A 36 -3.53 -10.46 9.89
N ALA A 37 -2.93 -10.99 8.82
CA ALA A 37 -1.90 -10.29 8.05
C ALA A 37 -2.40 -8.96 7.52
N LEU A 38 -3.61 -8.91 6.98
CA LEU A 38 -4.22 -7.69 6.47
C LEU A 38 -4.49 -6.67 7.58
N ARG A 39 -4.94 -7.10 8.77
CA ARG A 39 -5.10 -6.23 9.94
C ARG A 39 -3.77 -5.65 10.40
N ILE A 40 -2.72 -6.46 10.45
CA ILE A 40 -1.36 -6.04 10.79
C ILE A 40 -0.84 -5.05 9.76
N ALA A 41 -1.00 -5.31 8.47
CA ALA A 41 -0.55 -4.43 7.40
C ALA A 41 -1.28 -3.06 7.43
N VAL A 42 -2.58 -3.05 7.73
CA VAL A 42 -3.35 -1.80 7.90
C VAL A 42 -2.96 -1.09 9.20
N GLY A 43 -2.81 -1.82 10.30
CA GLY A 43 -2.40 -1.26 11.60
C GLY A 43 -1.02 -0.63 11.58
N ASN A 44 -0.09 -1.18 10.82
CA ASN A 44 1.26 -0.61 10.59
C ASN A 44 1.30 0.45 9.47
N GLY A 45 0.16 0.75 8.85
CA GLY A 45 0.06 1.78 7.82
C GLY A 45 0.60 1.36 6.44
N PHE A 46 0.94 0.08 6.22
CA PHE A 46 1.38 -0.40 4.90
C PHE A 46 0.25 -0.37 3.87
N LEU A 47 -0.97 -0.64 4.30
CA LEU A 47 -2.16 -0.59 3.46
C LEU A 47 -3.17 0.39 4.06
N ALA A 48 -3.70 1.29 3.24
CA ALA A 48 -4.79 2.15 3.68
C ALA A 48 -6.08 1.34 3.83
N PRO A 49 -6.90 1.59 4.86
CA PRO A 49 -8.27 1.08 4.88
C PRO A 49 -9.04 1.67 3.72
N GLU A 50 -9.83 0.88 3.01
CA GLU A 50 -10.69 1.43 1.97
C GLU A 50 -11.84 2.23 2.59
N ASN A 51 -11.75 3.53 2.46
CA ASN A 51 -12.93 4.39 2.61
C ASN A 51 -13.77 4.26 1.35
N ARG A 52 -15.03 3.91 1.51
CA ARG A 52 -16.02 3.93 0.45
C ARG A 52 -16.17 5.37 -0.05
N THR A 53 -15.34 5.76 -1.02
CA THR A 53 -15.65 6.92 -1.84
C THR A 53 -16.75 6.47 -2.79
N GLY A 54 -17.94 7.07 -2.66
CA GLY A 54 -18.93 7.04 -3.72
C GLY A 54 -18.30 7.53 -5.04
N PRO A 55 -19.03 7.50 -6.17
CA PRO A 55 -18.50 7.80 -7.50
C PRO A 55 -17.88 9.19 -7.67
N GLU A 56 -17.88 10.01 -6.63
CA GLU A 56 -17.26 11.35 -6.61
C GLU A 56 -16.18 11.39 -5.54
N GLY A 57 -14.91 11.27 -6.00
CA GLY A 57 -13.72 11.23 -5.16
C GLY A 57 -13.49 12.47 -4.31
N HIS A 58 -13.95 12.47 -3.08
CA HIS A 58 -13.46 13.37 -2.04
C HIS A 58 -12.81 12.53 -0.95
N VAL A 59 -11.49 12.50 -0.96
CA VAL A 59 -10.71 11.90 0.12
C VAL A 59 -10.51 12.97 1.18
N SER A 60 -11.27 12.87 2.26
CA SER A 60 -11.00 13.63 3.48
C SER A 60 -9.77 13.00 4.15
N GLY A 61 -8.66 13.74 4.18
CA GLY A 61 -7.46 13.34 4.89
C GLY A 61 -7.76 13.25 6.39
N ALA A 62 -7.84 12.05 6.92
CA ALA A 62 -7.91 11.83 8.35
C ALA A 62 -6.50 11.73 8.91
N HIS A 63 -5.98 12.85 9.44
CA HIS A 63 -4.97 12.81 10.49
C HIS A 63 -5.64 12.19 11.72
N ALA A 64 -5.25 10.99 12.08
CA ALA A 64 -5.65 10.38 13.34
C ALA A 64 -4.86 11.04 14.47
N GLU A 65 -5.40 12.10 15.07
CA GLU A 65 -4.99 12.54 16.39
C GLU A 65 -5.62 11.63 17.45
N VAL A 66 -4.75 10.88 18.13
CA VAL A 66 -5.14 10.09 19.30
C VAL A 66 -5.37 11.03 20.46
N HIS A 67 -6.60 11.41 20.75
CA HIS A 67 -7.00 12.00 22.02
C HIS A 67 -7.83 11.02 22.84
N ALA A 68 -7.25 10.63 23.99
CA ALA A 68 -7.91 9.86 25.02
C ALA A 68 -8.97 10.70 25.76
N LYS A 69 -10.05 10.02 26.15
CA LYS A 69 -11.08 10.36 27.14
C LYS A 69 -12.26 11.22 26.69
N GLY A 70 -13.44 10.55 26.70
CA GLY A 70 -14.74 11.21 26.71
C GLY A 70 -15.89 10.22 26.59
N HIS A 71 -16.49 9.86 27.70
CA HIS A 71 -17.69 9.04 27.84
C HIS A 71 -18.86 9.69 27.13
N VAL A 72 -19.46 9.04 26.12
CA VAL A 72 -20.78 9.43 25.60
C VAL A 72 -21.64 8.20 25.42
N SER A 73 -22.71 8.22 26.17
CA SER A 73 -23.85 7.31 26.15
C SER A 73 -24.71 7.55 24.89
N GLY A 74 -25.16 6.51 24.23
CA GLY A 74 -26.40 6.55 23.43
C GLY A 74 -26.26 6.43 21.90
N ALA A 75 -26.57 5.24 21.42
CA ALA A 75 -27.34 4.90 20.21
C ALA A 75 -26.80 5.32 18.82
N HIS A 76 -26.63 4.31 18.02
CA HIS A 76 -26.20 4.17 16.64
C HIS A 76 -24.70 4.14 16.45
N ALA A 77 -24.09 3.03 16.89
CA ALA A 77 -22.82 2.58 16.35
C ALA A 77 -23.03 2.29 14.84
N TYR A 78 -22.84 3.31 14.01
CA TYR A 78 -22.53 3.04 12.62
C TYR A 78 -21.27 2.21 12.63
N ASP A 79 -21.35 1.02 12.06
CA ASP A 79 -20.25 0.10 11.88
C ASP A 79 -19.22 0.75 10.94
N HIS A 80 -18.36 1.61 11.51
CA HIS A 80 -17.26 2.30 10.82
C HIS A 80 -15.97 1.49 10.91
N ALA A 81 -16.08 0.18 11.15
CA ALA A 81 -14.91 -0.66 11.02
C ALA A 81 -14.33 -0.48 9.60
N PRO A 82 -13.06 -0.11 9.46
CA PRO A 82 -12.47 0.08 8.14
C PRO A 82 -12.60 -1.23 7.36
N ARG A 83 -13.23 -1.16 6.19
CA ARG A 83 -13.35 -2.33 5.32
C ARG A 83 -11.97 -2.68 4.80
N LEU A 84 -11.52 -3.87 5.11
CA LEU A 84 -10.20 -4.34 4.72
C LEU A 84 -10.14 -4.80 3.25
N MET A 85 -11.27 -5.18 2.66
CA MET A 85 -11.40 -5.63 1.27
C MET A 85 -10.31 -6.66 0.88
N PRO A 86 -10.27 -7.84 1.50
CA PRO A 86 -9.19 -8.82 1.30
C PRO A 86 -9.00 -9.19 -0.18
N ASP A 87 -10.10 -9.33 -0.92
CA ASP A 87 -10.10 -9.66 -2.35
C ASP A 87 -9.85 -8.45 -3.28
N GLY A 88 -9.73 -7.25 -2.72
CA GLY A 88 -9.46 -6.04 -3.49
C GLY A 88 -8.11 -6.12 -4.20
N HIS A 89 -8.05 -5.65 -5.44
CA HIS A 89 -6.78 -5.59 -6.19
C HIS A 89 -5.95 -4.38 -5.77
N VAL A 90 -4.64 -4.53 -5.81
CA VAL A 90 -3.70 -3.45 -5.53
C VAL A 90 -3.29 -2.79 -6.84
N THR A 91 -3.45 -1.48 -6.93
CA THR A 91 -3.01 -0.70 -8.09
C THR A 91 -1.54 -0.28 -7.97
N ARG A 92 -0.91 0.10 -9.09
CA ARG A 92 0.49 0.54 -9.10
C ARG A 92 0.74 1.76 -8.22
N GLN A 93 -0.17 2.74 -8.15
CA GLN A 93 -0.02 3.89 -7.26
C GLN A 93 -0.14 3.52 -5.77
N GLU A 94 -0.99 2.55 -5.42
CA GLU A 94 -1.07 2.00 -4.07
C GLU A 94 0.20 1.22 -3.72
N MET A 95 0.69 0.39 -4.65
CA MET A 95 1.94 -0.35 -4.46
C MET A 95 3.15 0.58 -4.25
N ALA A 96 3.19 1.75 -4.91
CA ALA A 96 4.21 2.76 -4.66
C ALA A 96 4.16 3.26 -3.20
N THR A 97 2.96 3.45 -2.64
CA THR A 97 2.81 3.82 -1.24
C THR A 97 3.28 2.71 -0.31
N VAL A 98 2.88 1.48 -0.58
CA VAL A 98 3.32 0.30 0.17
C VAL A 98 4.85 0.20 0.18
N ALA A 99 5.50 0.32 -0.97
CA ALA A 99 6.95 0.27 -1.11
C ALA A 99 7.65 1.35 -0.27
N MET A 100 7.12 2.58 -0.29
CA MET A 100 7.69 3.69 0.49
C MET A 100 7.50 3.53 1.99
N GLN A 101 6.38 2.95 2.43
CA GLN A 101 6.12 2.67 3.85
C GLN A 101 6.95 1.50 4.35
N ALA A 102 7.04 0.41 3.58
CA ALA A 102 7.84 -0.77 3.92
C ALA A 102 9.35 -0.46 3.97
N CYS A 103 9.82 0.49 3.16
CA CYS A 103 11.20 0.95 3.18
C CYS A 103 11.64 1.52 4.54
N GLY A 104 10.73 2.06 5.36
CA GLY A 104 10.99 2.58 6.71
C GLY A 104 12.01 3.73 6.79
N VAL A 105 12.59 4.16 5.68
CA VAL A 105 13.65 5.16 5.64
C VAL A 105 13.10 6.57 5.78
N ASN A 106 13.79 7.39 6.55
CA ASN A 106 13.48 8.81 6.67
C ASN A 106 13.91 9.55 5.40
N TYR A 107 13.04 9.57 4.40
CA TYR A 107 13.28 10.12 3.05
C TYR A 107 12.95 11.61 2.93
N ARG A 108 13.11 12.38 4.03
CA ARG A 108 12.84 13.83 4.03
C ARG A 108 13.59 14.57 2.91
N ASN A 109 14.75 14.07 2.52
CA ASN A 109 15.59 14.67 1.48
C ASN A 109 15.39 14.05 0.08
N ALA A 110 14.49 13.06 -0.08
CA ALA A 110 14.21 12.48 -1.37
C ALA A 110 13.33 13.42 -2.21
N SER A 111 13.62 13.50 -3.51
CA SER A 111 12.80 14.27 -4.43
C SER A 111 11.34 13.75 -4.38
N SER A 112 10.41 14.68 -4.20
CA SER A 112 8.97 14.43 -4.33
C SER A 112 8.43 14.89 -5.68
N THR A 113 9.32 15.37 -6.55
CA THR A 113 8.94 15.83 -7.88
C THR A 113 8.73 14.63 -8.78
N MET A 114 7.53 14.53 -9.34
CA MET A 114 7.20 13.47 -10.29
C MET A 114 8.15 13.56 -11.50
N PRO A 115 8.83 12.47 -11.87
CA PRO A 115 9.58 12.44 -13.11
C PRO A 115 8.65 12.64 -14.31
N VAL A 116 9.20 13.08 -15.43
CA VAL A 116 8.42 13.26 -16.65
C VAL A 116 7.86 11.90 -17.07
N CYS A 117 6.54 11.73 -16.93
CA CYS A 117 5.82 10.56 -17.45
C CYS A 117 4.54 11.02 -18.14
N ALA A 118 4.18 10.29 -19.20
CA ALA A 118 3.12 10.70 -20.11
C ALA A 118 1.73 10.77 -19.44
N ASP A 119 1.53 10.01 -18.37
CA ASP A 119 0.27 9.88 -17.65
C ASP A 119 0.34 10.41 -16.21
N ALA A 120 1.28 11.32 -15.92
CA ALA A 120 1.43 11.91 -14.58
C ALA A 120 0.12 12.51 -14.03
N ALA A 121 -0.70 13.11 -14.89
CA ALA A 121 -1.98 13.69 -14.52
C ALA A 121 -3.04 12.66 -14.08
N LEU A 122 -2.84 11.38 -14.36
CA LEU A 122 -3.73 10.28 -13.94
C LEU A 122 -3.40 9.75 -12.54
N VAL A 123 -2.25 10.12 -11.98
CA VAL A 123 -1.89 9.78 -10.60
C VAL A 123 -2.76 10.59 -9.65
N ASN A 124 -3.44 9.91 -8.74
CA ASN A 124 -4.21 10.59 -7.71
C ASN A 124 -3.27 11.38 -6.78
N ASN A 125 -3.64 12.61 -6.43
CA ASN A 125 -2.83 13.53 -5.63
C ASN A 125 -2.31 12.92 -4.32
N ASN A 126 -3.11 12.04 -3.69
CA ASN A 126 -2.71 11.38 -2.45
C ASN A 126 -1.54 10.41 -2.61
N TYR A 127 -1.30 9.92 -3.82
CA TYR A 127 -0.23 8.97 -4.13
C TYR A 127 0.98 9.64 -4.81
N GLY A 128 0.82 10.87 -5.32
CA GLY A 128 1.81 11.53 -6.17
C GLY A 128 3.22 11.57 -5.59
N THR A 129 3.35 11.95 -4.32
CA THR A 129 4.64 11.98 -3.62
C THR A 129 5.28 10.60 -3.51
N ASN A 130 4.50 9.58 -3.17
CA ASN A 130 5.01 8.21 -3.02
C ASN A 130 5.37 7.59 -4.38
N VAL A 131 4.59 7.87 -5.42
CA VAL A 131 4.92 7.46 -6.79
C VAL A 131 6.24 8.09 -7.25
N ALA A 132 6.41 9.40 -7.04
CA ALA A 132 7.64 10.11 -7.39
C ALA A 132 8.86 9.51 -6.68
N ARG A 133 8.74 9.23 -5.40
CA ARG A 133 9.82 8.64 -4.59
C ARG A 133 10.11 7.19 -4.96
N ALA A 134 9.07 6.37 -5.16
CA ALA A 134 9.26 4.98 -5.58
C ALA A 134 9.99 4.88 -6.93
N LEU A 135 9.74 5.81 -7.85
CA LEU A 135 10.49 5.94 -9.10
C LEU A 135 11.92 6.44 -8.86
N TYR A 136 12.11 7.43 -7.99
CA TYR A 136 13.42 7.97 -7.65
C TYR A 136 14.36 6.93 -7.03
N PHE A 137 13.85 6.11 -6.11
CA PHE A 137 14.62 5.03 -5.48
C PHE A 137 14.75 3.77 -6.35
N GLY A 138 14.10 3.73 -7.50
CA GLY A 138 14.13 2.58 -8.40
C GLY A 138 13.32 1.37 -7.89
N PHE A 139 12.45 1.55 -6.89
CA PHE A 139 11.53 0.48 -6.45
C PHE A 139 10.54 0.13 -7.55
N MET A 140 10.13 1.14 -8.32
CA MET A 140 9.26 0.99 -9.48
C MET A 140 9.89 1.69 -10.70
N SER A 141 9.41 1.34 -11.88
CA SER A 141 9.83 1.94 -13.15
C SER A 141 8.63 2.35 -13.99
N LEU A 142 8.87 3.23 -14.96
CA LEU A 142 7.90 3.48 -16.02
C LEU A 142 7.85 2.28 -16.95
N GLU A 143 6.72 2.10 -17.60
CA GLU A 143 6.57 1.14 -18.69
C GLU A 143 7.36 1.59 -19.93
N PRO A 144 7.61 0.71 -20.91
CA PRO A 144 8.35 1.07 -22.12
C PRO A 144 7.73 2.22 -22.94
N ASP A 145 6.44 2.47 -22.77
CA ASP A 145 5.71 3.58 -23.39
C ASP A 145 5.88 4.92 -22.64
N GLY A 146 6.71 4.96 -21.59
CA GLY A 146 6.94 6.15 -20.76
C GLY A 146 5.80 6.47 -19.79
N CYS A 147 4.83 5.57 -19.62
CA CYS A 147 3.72 5.73 -18.69
C CYS A 147 4.01 5.04 -17.36
N PHE A 148 3.44 5.58 -16.27
CA PHE A 148 3.44 4.92 -14.97
C PHE A 148 2.29 3.92 -14.81
N LYS A 149 1.14 4.17 -15.45
CA LYS A 149 -0.11 3.39 -15.38
C LYS A 149 -0.64 3.26 -13.95
N PRO A 150 -0.97 4.38 -13.27
CA PRO A 150 -1.24 4.41 -11.83
C PRO A 150 -2.38 3.50 -11.39
N ARG A 151 -3.39 3.31 -12.22
CA ARG A 151 -4.59 2.51 -11.93
C ARG A 151 -4.49 1.05 -12.39
N ARG A 152 -3.41 0.66 -13.07
CA ARG A 152 -3.21 -0.73 -13.48
C ARG A 152 -3.00 -1.62 -12.25
N PRO A 153 -3.72 -2.74 -12.13
CA PRO A 153 -3.46 -3.71 -11.08
C PRO A 153 -2.04 -4.26 -11.18
N VAL A 154 -1.45 -4.55 -10.02
CA VAL A 154 -0.12 -5.15 -9.89
C VAL A 154 -0.25 -6.66 -9.88
N THR A 155 0.68 -7.36 -10.52
CA THR A 155 0.76 -8.82 -10.45
C THR A 155 1.57 -9.28 -9.24
N ILE A 156 1.43 -10.55 -8.86
CA ILE A 156 2.20 -11.17 -7.77
C ILE A 156 3.71 -11.06 -8.05
N GLY A 157 4.14 -11.31 -9.28
CA GLY A 157 5.54 -11.21 -9.67
C GLY A 157 6.08 -9.79 -9.60
N GLU A 158 5.28 -8.79 -10.02
CA GLU A 158 5.65 -7.38 -9.89
C GLU A 158 5.77 -6.97 -8.41
N ALA A 159 4.79 -7.34 -7.57
CA ALA A 159 4.82 -7.05 -6.15
C ALA A 159 6.05 -7.66 -5.48
N ALA A 160 6.35 -8.93 -5.73
CA ALA A 160 7.54 -9.60 -5.23
C ALA A 160 8.83 -8.88 -5.65
N GLY A 161 8.95 -8.52 -6.93
CA GLY A 161 10.11 -7.79 -7.43
C GLY A 161 10.27 -6.40 -6.81
N ILE A 162 9.17 -5.70 -6.51
CA ILE A 162 9.19 -4.41 -5.82
C ILE A 162 9.63 -4.60 -4.37
N LEU A 163 9.03 -5.54 -3.64
CA LEU A 163 9.37 -5.80 -2.23
C LEU A 163 10.81 -6.29 -2.05
N ASN A 164 11.33 -7.10 -2.96
CA ASN A 164 12.74 -7.50 -2.93
C ASN A 164 13.67 -6.28 -3.05
N ARG A 165 13.39 -5.34 -3.97
CA ARG A 165 14.19 -4.11 -4.08
C ARG A 165 14.10 -3.24 -2.83
N VAL A 166 12.93 -3.21 -2.18
CA VAL A 166 12.75 -2.51 -0.91
C VAL A 166 13.57 -3.18 0.20
N ALA A 167 13.52 -4.51 0.31
CA ALA A 167 14.29 -5.28 1.29
C ALA A 167 15.81 -5.08 1.09
N ASP A 168 16.29 -5.21 -0.14
CA ASP A 168 17.70 -4.98 -0.49
C ASP A 168 18.14 -3.55 -0.10
N PHE A 169 17.29 -2.55 -0.35
CA PHE A 169 17.56 -1.16 0.00
C PHE A 169 17.58 -0.92 1.51
N ALA A 170 16.66 -1.56 2.24
CA ALA A 170 16.56 -1.47 3.70
C ALA A 170 17.62 -2.31 4.44
N GLY A 171 18.28 -3.24 3.74
CA GLY A 171 19.29 -4.12 4.31
C GLY A 171 18.71 -5.27 5.15
N ILE A 172 17.52 -5.74 4.81
CA ILE A 172 16.78 -6.84 5.47
C ILE A 172 16.55 -8.01 4.53
#